data_9b53602238110b5b0505fe39336a0a53
#
_entry.id   9b53602238110b5b0505fe39336a0a53
#
_cell.length_a   1.000
_cell.length_b   1.000
_cell.length_c   1.000
_cell.angle_alpha   90.00
_cell.angle_beta   90.00
_cell.angle_gamma   90.00
#
_symmetry.space_group_name_H-M   'P 1'
#
loop_
_entity.id
_entity.type
_entity.pdbx_description
1 polymer ?
#
loop_
_entity_poly.entity_id
_entity_poly.type
_entity_poly.pdbx_seq_one_letter_code
_entity_poly.pdbx_strand_id
1 'polypeptide(L)'
;DVYKRQILQWQELEQPPSVYIASNLLSTHFPTLRQHNDIQLPKPAVSYDTEPDRVSIWLGNKSLAACHYDSSENLACCVLGKRRFSLFPPDQISHLYPGPLEPTPGGQVISMVDFDNPDLERFPDFPKAIAAGQIAELEPGDALYLPSMWWHQVEGLMSFNILINHWWSTAPRYTCLL
;
A
#
# COMPACT_ATOMS: atom_id res chain seq x y z
N ASP A 1 -15.43 -15.63 -12.63
CA ASP A 1 -14.41 -15.79 -11.60
C ASP A 1 -15.08 -15.88 -10.23
N VAL A 2 -14.86 -17.03 -9.54
CA VAL A 2 -15.54 -17.39 -8.29
C VAL A 2 -15.28 -16.34 -7.18
N TYR A 3 -14.07 -15.85 -7.08
CA TYR A 3 -13.66 -14.87 -6.04
C TYR A 3 -14.34 -13.51 -6.20
N LYS A 4 -14.53 -13.03 -7.42
CA LYS A 4 -15.23 -11.75 -7.67
C LYS A 4 -16.71 -11.85 -7.27
N ARG A 5 -17.36 -12.98 -7.55
CA ARG A 5 -18.75 -13.23 -7.14
C ARG A 5 -18.88 -13.33 -5.61
N GLN A 6 -17.92 -13.97 -4.95
CA GLN A 6 -17.92 -14.08 -3.50
C GLN A 6 -17.78 -12.72 -2.82
N ILE A 7 -16.87 -11.86 -3.28
CA ILE A 7 -16.70 -10.50 -2.73
C ILE A 7 -18.00 -9.72 -2.84
N LEU A 8 -18.69 -9.78 -3.99
CA LEU A 8 -19.96 -9.08 -4.17
C LEU A 8 -21.09 -9.64 -3.30
N GLN A 9 -21.14 -10.96 -3.11
CA GLN A 9 -22.13 -11.60 -2.23
C GLN A 9 -21.88 -11.27 -0.75
N TRP A 10 -20.63 -11.15 -0.33
CA TRP A 10 -20.30 -10.83 1.06
C TRP A 10 -20.57 -9.38 1.46
N GLN A 11 -20.71 -8.47 0.49
CA GLN A 11 -21.12 -7.08 0.77
C GLN A 11 -22.52 -6.97 1.39
N GLU A 12 -23.37 -7.97 1.19
CA GLU A 12 -24.74 -8.02 1.71
C GLU A 12 -24.83 -8.56 3.15
N LEU A 13 -23.70 -9.05 3.69
CA LEU A 13 -23.65 -9.56 5.06
C LEU A 13 -23.48 -8.42 6.07
N GLU A 14 -24.14 -8.50 7.23
CA GLU A 14 -23.94 -7.54 8.32
C GLU A 14 -22.49 -7.54 8.86
N GLN A 15 -21.84 -8.70 8.84
CA GLN A 15 -20.45 -8.87 9.23
C GLN A 15 -19.72 -9.68 8.16
N PRO A 16 -19.30 -9.05 7.07
CA PRO A 16 -18.57 -9.75 6.01
C PRO A 16 -17.19 -10.18 6.50
N PRO A 17 -16.70 -11.37 6.10
CA PRO A 17 -15.33 -11.74 6.34
C PRO A 17 -14.38 -10.75 5.66
N SER A 18 -13.21 -10.51 6.26
CA SER A 18 -12.18 -9.68 5.63
C SER A 18 -11.65 -10.37 4.38
N VAL A 19 -11.74 -9.69 3.24
CA VAL A 19 -11.26 -10.17 1.95
C VAL A 19 -10.33 -9.14 1.35
N TYR A 20 -9.14 -9.56 1.00
CA TYR A 20 -8.14 -8.71 0.40
C TYR A 20 -7.37 -9.44 -0.68
N ILE A 21 -7.53 -8.98 -1.91
CA ILE A 21 -6.75 -9.43 -3.07
C ILE A 21 -5.66 -8.40 -3.26
N ALA A 22 -4.44 -8.78 -2.87
CA ALA A 22 -3.30 -7.90 -2.83
C ALA A 22 -2.46 -8.00 -4.10
N SER A 23 -2.00 -6.87 -4.61
CA SER A 23 -0.90 -6.74 -5.58
C SER A 23 -1.03 -7.62 -6.84
N ASN A 24 -2.23 -7.75 -7.40
CA ASN A 24 -2.40 -8.46 -8.68
C ASN A 24 -1.95 -7.57 -9.85
N LEU A 25 -1.03 -8.09 -10.67
CA LEU A 25 -0.55 -7.38 -11.86
C LEU A 25 -1.69 -7.11 -12.85
N LEU A 26 -1.88 -5.84 -13.19
CA LEU A 26 -2.91 -5.42 -14.14
C LEU A 26 -2.70 -6.04 -15.52
N SER A 27 -1.46 -6.06 -15.99
CA SER A 27 -1.09 -6.63 -17.29
C SER A 27 -1.45 -8.11 -17.43
N THR A 28 -1.41 -8.86 -16.34
CA THR A 28 -1.69 -10.30 -16.34
C THR A 28 -3.16 -10.61 -16.12
N HIS A 29 -3.78 -9.93 -15.15
CA HIS A 29 -5.12 -10.30 -14.69
C HIS A 29 -6.23 -9.41 -15.27
N PHE A 30 -5.88 -8.19 -15.70
CA PHE A 30 -6.84 -7.18 -16.21
C PHE A 30 -6.25 -6.36 -17.36
N PRO A 31 -5.75 -7.01 -18.44
CA PRO A 31 -5.01 -6.30 -19.51
C PRO A 31 -5.84 -5.20 -20.18
N THR A 32 -7.15 -5.40 -20.33
CA THR A 32 -8.05 -4.41 -20.92
C THR A 32 -8.17 -3.14 -20.10
N LEU A 33 -8.11 -3.25 -18.74
CA LEU A 33 -8.13 -2.06 -17.88
C LEU A 33 -6.90 -1.20 -18.10
N ARG A 34 -5.73 -1.82 -18.25
CA ARG A 34 -4.49 -1.08 -18.48
C ARG A 34 -4.49 -0.33 -19.81
N GLN A 35 -5.00 -0.95 -20.88
CA GLN A 35 -5.03 -0.35 -22.20
C GLN A 35 -5.78 0.99 -22.27
N HIS A 36 -6.78 1.18 -21.42
CA HIS A 36 -7.64 2.36 -21.42
C HIS A 36 -7.37 3.35 -20.27
N ASN A 37 -6.58 2.95 -19.27
CA ASN A 37 -6.41 3.70 -18.02
C ASN A 37 -4.94 3.77 -17.60
N ASP A 38 -4.01 3.82 -18.54
CA ASP A 38 -2.59 3.90 -18.21
C ASP A 38 -2.18 5.35 -17.92
N ILE A 39 -1.35 5.53 -16.89
CA ILE A 39 -0.78 6.82 -16.52
C ILE A 39 0.65 6.86 -17.02
N GLN A 40 1.00 7.95 -17.72
CA GLN A 40 2.39 8.21 -18.08
C GLN A 40 3.12 8.83 -16.87
N LEU A 41 3.88 8.00 -16.18
CA LEU A 41 4.72 8.46 -15.08
C LEU A 41 5.90 9.30 -15.61
N PRO A 42 6.34 10.32 -14.84
CA PRO A 42 7.56 11.04 -15.18
C PRO A 42 8.74 10.08 -15.22
N LYS A 43 9.38 9.94 -16.37
CA LYS A 43 10.61 9.14 -16.47
C LYS A 43 11.74 9.91 -15.80
N PRO A 44 12.56 9.26 -14.95
CA PRO A 44 13.73 9.89 -14.40
C PRO A 44 14.67 10.34 -15.54
N ALA A 45 15.32 11.47 -15.37
CA ALA A 45 16.24 12.04 -16.37
C ALA A 45 17.43 11.11 -16.70
N VAL A 46 17.72 10.14 -15.83
CA VAL A 46 18.69 9.07 -16.04
C VAL A 46 17.91 7.77 -16.08
N SER A 47 17.77 7.22 -17.28
CA SER A 47 17.23 5.88 -17.48
C SER A 47 18.30 4.87 -17.06
N TYR A 48 18.25 4.42 -15.82
CA TYR A 48 18.81 3.12 -15.52
C TYR A 48 17.89 2.08 -16.16
N ASP A 49 18.46 0.95 -16.62
CA ASP A 49 17.70 -0.16 -17.20
C ASP A 49 16.81 -0.77 -16.09
N THR A 50 15.74 -0.05 -15.75
CA THR A 50 14.82 -0.37 -14.68
C THR A 50 13.79 -1.35 -15.21
N GLU A 51 13.33 -2.25 -14.36
CA GLU A 51 12.19 -3.10 -14.70
C GLU A 51 11.00 -2.25 -15.16
N PRO A 52 10.17 -2.77 -16.07
CA PRO A 52 8.97 -2.08 -16.49
C PRO A 52 8.13 -1.73 -15.26
N ASP A 53 7.52 -0.54 -15.29
CA ASP A 53 6.65 -0.07 -14.22
C ASP A 53 5.66 -1.16 -13.81
N ARG A 54 5.66 -1.49 -12.54
CA ARG A 54 4.77 -2.49 -12.00
C ARG A 54 3.44 -1.83 -11.66
N VAL A 55 2.40 -2.16 -12.42
CA VAL A 55 1.04 -1.69 -12.14
C VAL A 55 0.23 -2.81 -11.52
N SER A 56 -0.23 -2.61 -10.30
CA SER A 56 -0.98 -3.61 -9.53
C SER A 56 -2.33 -3.07 -9.07
N ILE A 57 -3.32 -3.96 -9.03
CA ILE A 57 -4.65 -3.68 -8.48
C ILE A 57 -4.81 -4.35 -7.12
N TRP A 58 -5.48 -3.65 -6.23
CA TRP A 58 -5.80 -4.06 -4.87
C TRP A 58 -7.31 -3.98 -4.68
N LEU A 59 -7.91 -5.10 -4.36
CA LEU A 59 -9.35 -5.25 -4.21
C LEU A 59 -9.67 -5.76 -2.82
N GLY A 60 -10.63 -5.18 -2.15
CA GLY A 60 -11.05 -5.70 -0.86
C GLY A 60 -12.20 -4.92 -0.25
N ASN A 61 -12.69 -5.45 0.86
CA ASN A 61 -13.62 -4.74 1.74
C ASN A 61 -12.84 -3.90 2.78
N LYS A 62 -13.39 -3.69 3.97
CA LYS A 62 -12.67 -3.07 5.09
C LYS A 62 -11.45 -3.93 5.44
N SER A 63 -10.29 -3.52 4.96
CA SER A 63 -9.03 -4.23 5.10
C SER A 63 -7.97 -3.29 5.66
N LEU A 64 -7.02 -3.86 6.37
CA LEU A 64 -5.87 -3.17 6.94
C LEU A 64 -4.58 -3.79 6.39
N ALA A 65 -3.76 -2.99 5.74
CA ALA A 65 -2.36 -3.30 5.50
C ALA A 65 -1.52 -2.66 6.61
N ALA A 66 -0.90 -3.48 7.44
CA ALA A 66 -0.09 -3.03 8.57
C ALA A 66 1.02 -2.07 8.12
N CYS A 67 1.44 -1.18 9.00
CA CYS A 67 2.43 -0.17 8.69
C CYS A 67 3.75 -0.80 8.24
N HIS A 68 4.18 -0.49 7.03
CA HIS A 68 5.38 -1.00 6.34
C HIS A 68 5.96 0.07 5.43
N TYR A 69 7.08 -0.23 4.79
CA TYR A 69 7.65 0.60 3.73
C TYR A 69 7.96 -0.23 2.50
N ASP A 70 7.95 0.43 1.35
CA ASP A 70 8.38 -0.13 0.07
C ASP A 70 9.67 0.55 -0.41
N SER A 71 10.52 -0.20 -1.11
CA SER A 71 11.76 0.33 -1.71
C SER A 71 11.54 1.06 -3.02
N SER A 72 10.33 1.01 -3.56
CA SER A 72 9.94 1.67 -4.82
C SER A 72 9.23 2.98 -4.56
N GLU A 73 9.34 3.88 -5.52
CA GLU A 73 8.40 5.00 -5.66
C GLU A 73 7.01 4.43 -5.99
N ASN A 74 5.98 5.09 -5.51
CA ASN A 74 4.62 4.59 -5.62
C ASN A 74 3.63 5.74 -5.88
N LEU A 75 2.78 5.57 -6.89
CA LEU A 75 1.59 6.40 -7.08
C LEU A 75 0.36 5.53 -6.82
N ALA A 76 -0.32 5.79 -5.71
CA ALA A 76 -1.50 5.08 -5.25
C ALA A 76 -2.77 5.81 -5.70
N CYS A 77 -3.52 5.22 -6.65
CA CYS A 77 -4.72 5.81 -7.23
C CYS A 77 -5.97 5.14 -6.65
N CYS A 78 -6.82 5.90 -5.98
CA CYS A 78 -8.12 5.41 -5.50
C CYS A 78 -9.12 5.35 -6.67
N VAL A 79 -9.59 4.15 -6.98
CA VAL A 79 -10.52 3.91 -8.10
C VAL A 79 -11.96 3.79 -7.60
N LEU A 80 -12.15 3.14 -6.46
CA LEU A 80 -13.46 2.93 -5.86
C LEU A 80 -13.34 2.80 -4.34
N GLY A 81 -14.36 3.26 -3.62
CA GLY A 81 -14.41 3.25 -2.18
C GLY A 81 -13.67 4.44 -1.57
N LYS A 82 -13.08 4.25 -0.39
CA LYS A 82 -12.31 5.27 0.31
C LYS A 82 -11.16 4.61 1.04
N ARG A 83 -9.97 5.22 0.97
CA ARG A 83 -8.77 4.72 1.64
C ARG A 83 -8.15 5.77 2.53
N ARG A 84 -7.68 5.34 3.69
CA ARG A 84 -6.86 6.15 4.59
C ARG A 84 -5.43 5.63 4.55
N PHE A 85 -4.50 6.55 4.38
CA PHE A 85 -3.07 6.31 4.53
C PHE A 85 -2.58 7.06 5.75
N SER A 86 -1.99 6.35 6.70
CA SER A 86 -1.19 6.93 7.76
C SER A 86 0.27 6.85 7.34
N LEU A 87 0.92 8.01 7.23
CA LEU A 87 2.23 8.18 6.57
C LEU A 87 3.26 8.64 7.57
N PHE A 88 4.46 8.07 7.51
CA PHE A 88 5.55 8.44 8.40
C PHE A 88 6.85 8.55 7.60
N PRO A 89 7.64 9.62 7.82
CA PRO A 89 8.91 9.77 7.14
C PRO A 89 9.92 8.70 7.56
N PRO A 90 10.90 8.38 6.71
CA PRO A 90 11.86 7.29 6.96
C PRO A 90 12.67 7.42 8.27
N ASP A 91 12.91 8.63 8.75
CA ASP A 91 13.63 8.90 10.00
C ASP A 91 12.85 8.46 11.25
N GLN A 92 11.56 8.16 11.13
CA GLN A 92 10.73 7.63 12.21
C GLN A 92 10.87 6.11 12.42
N ILE A 93 11.75 5.44 11.69
CA ILE A 93 11.92 3.99 11.74
C ILE A 93 12.13 3.44 13.17
N SER A 94 12.92 4.11 14.00
CA SER A 94 13.16 3.70 15.39
C SER A 94 11.92 3.80 16.27
N HIS A 95 11.01 4.72 15.97
CA HIS A 95 9.77 4.96 16.70
C HIS A 95 8.60 4.09 16.20
N LEU A 96 8.76 3.48 15.02
CA LEU A 96 7.80 2.55 14.43
C LEU A 96 8.10 1.08 14.78
N TYR A 97 9.22 0.81 15.46
CA TYR A 97 9.58 -0.52 15.94
C TYR A 97 9.46 -1.59 14.83
N PRO A 98 10.34 -1.57 13.84
CA PRO A 98 10.31 -2.55 12.76
C PRO A 98 10.45 -3.97 13.30
N GLY A 99 9.65 -4.87 12.77
CA GLY A 99 9.72 -6.29 13.03
C GLY A 99 10.92 -6.97 12.37
N PRO A 100 11.03 -8.28 12.47
CA PRO A 100 12.10 -9.03 11.84
C PRO A 100 12.05 -8.90 10.32
N LEU A 101 13.24 -9.02 9.69
CA LEU A 101 13.38 -9.04 8.22
C LEU A 101 12.90 -10.35 7.59
N GLU A 102 12.58 -11.35 8.40
CA GLU A 102 12.01 -12.61 7.94
C GLU A 102 10.64 -12.38 7.26
N PRO A 103 10.27 -13.21 6.29
CA PRO A 103 9.16 -12.94 5.41
C PRO A 103 7.83 -12.78 6.15
N THR A 104 7.27 -11.61 6.00
CA THR A 104 5.85 -11.38 6.27
C THR A 104 5.03 -11.86 5.05
N PRO A 105 3.71 -12.01 5.16
CA PRO A 105 2.87 -12.39 4.02
C PRO A 105 3.03 -11.51 2.77
N GLY A 106 3.37 -10.24 2.96
CA GLY A 106 3.64 -9.29 1.88
C GLY A 106 5.11 -9.16 1.48
N GLY A 107 6.02 -9.76 2.24
CA GLY A 107 7.47 -9.70 2.03
C GLY A 107 8.15 -8.44 2.57
N GLN A 108 7.40 -7.46 3.08
CA GLN A 108 7.95 -6.22 3.63
C GLN A 108 8.13 -6.32 5.15
N VAL A 109 9.06 -5.52 5.68
CA VAL A 109 9.17 -5.26 7.12
C VAL A 109 7.96 -4.47 7.57
N ILE A 110 7.28 -4.96 8.61
CA ILE A 110 6.14 -4.28 9.22
C ILE A 110 6.47 -3.73 10.59
N SER A 111 5.78 -2.69 11.03
CA SER A 111 5.79 -2.22 12.40
C SER A 111 5.25 -3.29 13.34
N MET A 112 5.88 -3.46 14.51
CA MET A 112 5.39 -4.35 15.57
C MET A 112 4.28 -3.72 16.43
N VAL A 113 3.99 -2.44 16.21
CA VAL A 113 2.99 -1.71 16.99
C VAL A 113 1.61 -1.96 16.40
N ASP A 114 0.66 -2.34 17.24
CA ASP A 114 -0.77 -2.27 16.90
C ASP A 114 -1.21 -0.82 17.02
N PHE A 115 -1.53 -0.18 15.88
CA PHE A 115 -1.88 1.25 15.85
C PHE A 115 -3.24 1.55 16.45
N ASP A 116 -4.15 0.57 16.46
CA ASP A 116 -5.49 0.72 17.05
C ASP A 116 -5.45 0.58 18.58
N ASN A 117 -4.49 -0.20 19.10
CA ASN A 117 -4.33 -0.43 20.53
C ASN A 117 -2.84 -0.51 20.91
N PRO A 118 -2.08 0.60 20.86
CA PRO A 118 -0.64 0.57 21.06
C PRO A 118 -0.26 0.26 22.51
N ASP A 119 0.59 -0.75 22.69
CA ASP A 119 1.22 -1.06 23.97
C ASP A 119 2.39 -0.08 24.23
N LEU A 120 2.10 1.01 24.92
CA LEU A 120 3.09 2.06 25.20
C LEU A 120 4.11 1.67 26.28
N GLU A 121 3.90 0.62 27.05
CA GLU A 121 4.94 0.07 27.93
C GLU A 121 6.01 -0.64 27.11
N ARG A 122 5.60 -1.39 26.09
CA ARG A 122 6.48 -2.07 25.15
C ARG A 122 7.07 -1.14 24.09
N PHE A 123 6.31 -0.15 23.63
CA PHE A 123 6.65 0.77 22.54
C PHE A 123 6.57 2.25 22.98
N PRO A 124 7.39 2.68 23.96
CA PRO A 124 7.25 4.00 24.60
C PRO A 124 7.48 5.17 23.67
N ASP A 125 8.23 5.01 22.59
CA ASP A 125 8.54 6.08 21.64
C ASP A 125 7.54 6.17 20.47
N PHE A 126 6.57 5.26 20.36
CA PHE A 126 5.57 5.28 19.29
C PHE A 126 4.79 6.61 19.19
N PRO A 127 4.44 7.31 20.30
CA PRO A 127 3.81 8.64 20.21
C PRO A 127 4.63 9.67 19.43
N LYS A 128 5.96 9.54 19.37
CA LYS A 128 6.82 10.41 18.57
C LYS A 128 6.60 10.20 17.07
N ALA A 129 6.43 8.93 16.64
CA ALA A 129 6.07 8.63 15.25
C ALA A 129 4.70 9.23 14.91
N ILE A 130 3.70 9.06 15.78
CA ILE A 130 2.37 9.62 15.58
C ILE A 130 2.41 11.15 15.46
N ALA A 131 3.22 11.83 16.28
CA ALA A 131 3.36 13.29 16.22
C ALA A 131 4.02 13.79 14.92
N ALA A 132 4.86 12.97 14.28
CA ALA A 132 5.49 13.28 12.99
C ALA A 132 4.68 12.76 11.79
N GLY A 133 3.64 11.96 12.05
CA GLY A 133 2.82 11.32 11.03
C GLY A 133 1.90 12.29 10.29
N GLN A 134 1.49 11.86 9.11
CA GLN A 134 0.51 12.55 8.27
C GLN A 134 -0.61 11.58 7.90
N ILE A 135 -1.81 12.09 7.70
CA ILE A 135 -2.95 11.29 7.24
C ILE A 135 -3.42 11.83 5.89
N ALA A 136 -3.59 10.93 4.93
CA ALA A 136 -4.25 11.20 3.67
C ALA A 136 -5.47 10.29 3.51
N GLU A 137 -6.63 10.85 3.27
CA GLU A 137 -7.82 10.11 2.88
C GLU A 137 -8.07 10.33 1.40
N LEU A 138 -8.21 9.24 0.64
CA LEU A 138 -8.41 9.24 -0.80
C LEU A 138 -9.82 8.79 -1.13
N GLU A 139 -10.47 9.55 -2.00
CA GLU A 139 -11.72 9.22 -2.65
C GLU A 139 -11.49 8.84 -4.11
N PRO A 140 -12.51 8.26 -4.80
CA PRO A 140 -12.36 7.91 -6.23
C PRO A 140 -11.92 9.10 -7.09
N GLY A 141 -10.81 8.92 -7.80
CA GLY A 141 -10.16 9.95 -8.61
C GLY A 141 -8.95 10.60 -7.96
N ASP A 142 -8.75 10.41 -6.66
CA ASP A 142 -7.55 10.91 -5.98
C ASP A 142 -6.35 9.99 -6.21
N ALA A 143 -5.17 10.59 -6.22
CA ALA A 143 -3.91 9.88 -6.29
C ALA A 143 -2.92 10.44 -5.24
N LEU A 144 -2.24 9.53 -4.55
CA LEU A 144 -1.22 9.84 -3.56
C LEU A 144 0.14 9.38 -4.07
N TYR A 145 1.09 10.28 -4.12
CA TYR A 145 2.49 9.96 -4.32
C TYR A 145 3.15 9.59 -2.99
N LEU A 146 3.72 8.40 -2.94
CA LEU A 146 4.45 7.85 -1.81
C LEU A 146 5.92 7.69 -2.22
N PRO A 147 6.83 8.51 -1.68
CA PRO A 147 8.25 8.32 -1.92
C PRO A 147 8.74 6.97 -1.40
N SER A 148 9.77 6.43 -2.06
CA SER A 148 10.49 5.25 -1.58
C SER A 148 10.85 5.38 -0.09
N MET A 149 10.78 4.27 0.66
CA MET A 149 11.12 4.17 2.09
C MET A 149 10.18 4.91 3.06
N TRP A 150 9.12 5.58 2.58
CA TRP A 150 8.12 6.13 3.49
C TRP A 150 7.28 5.01 4.10
N TRP A 151 7.18 5.02 5.41
CA TRP A 151 6.33 4.10 6.14
C TRP A 151 4.87 4.46 5.94
N HIS A 152 4.03 3.46 5.74
CA HIS A 152 2.61 3.69 5.55
C HIS A 152 1.75 2.52 6.02
N GLN A 153 0.66 2.85 6.71
CA GLN A 153 -0.45 1.96 7.00
C GLN A 153 -1.60 2.32 6.07
N VAL A 154 -2.30 1.31 5.54
CA VAL A 154 -3.39 1.55 4.58
C VAL A 154 -4.66 0.85 5.03
N GLU A 155 -5.72 1.62 5.18
CA GLU A 155 -7.04 1.15 5.58
C GLU A 155 -8.05 1.32 4.44
N GLY A 156 -8.82 0.26 4.15
CA GLY A 156 -10.01 0.34 3.32
C GLY A 156 -11.21 0.73 4.18
N LEU A 157 -11.82 1.89 3.94
CA LEU A 157 -12.87 2.45 4.81
C LEU A 157 -14.29 2.03 4.39
N MET A 158 -14.48 1.59 3.16
CA MET A 158 -15.79 1.22 2.63
C MET A 158 -15.95 -0.31 2.55
N SER A 159 -17.19 -0.77 2.37
CA SER A 159 -17.50 -2.20 2.18
C SER A 159 -16.88 -2.79 0.93
N PHE A 160 -16.50 -1.97 -0.04
CA PHE A 160 -15.72 -2.37 -1.22
C PHE A 160 -14.78 -1.26 -1.65
N ASN A 161 -13.52 -1.61 -1.88
CA ASN A 161 -12.47 -0.67 -2.21
C ASN A 161 -11.62 -1.21 -3.36
N ILE A 162 -11.25 -0.33 -4.30
CA ILE A 162 -10.31 -0.62 -5.38
C ILE A 162 -9.22 0.45 -5.39
N LEU A 163 -7.96 0.00 -5.36
CA LEU A 163 -6.79 0.85 -5.52
C LEU A 163 -5.94 0.31 -6.67
N ILE A 164 -5.33 1.19 -7.43
CA ILE A 164 -4.30 0.85 -8.42
C ILE A 164 -3.03 1.57 -8.04
N ASN A 165 -1.94 0.80 -7.94
CA ASN A 165 -0.61 1.32 -7.69
C ASN A 165 0.23 1.26 -8.96
N HIS A 166 0.97 2.34 -9.18
CA HIS A 166 2.06 2.39 -10.14
C HIS A 166 3.37 2.45 -9.34
N TRP A 167 4.19 1.40 -9.44
CA TRP A 167 5.49 1.33 -8.81
C TRP A 167 6.61 1.44 -9.83
N TRP A 168 7.62 2.25 -9.52
CA TRP A 168 8.83 2.36 -10.32
C TRP A 168 10.05 2.55 -9.41
N SER A 169 11.23 2.32 -9.93
CA SER A 169 12.48 2.56 -9.21
C SER A 169 13.30 3.63 -9.91
N THR A 170 13.84 4.53 -9.11
CA THR A 170 14.82 5.54 -9.56
C THR A 170 16.26 5.10 -9.23
N ALA A 171 16.42 4.01 -8.50
CA ALA A 171 17.72 3.47 -8.09
C ALA A 171 18.25 2.47 -9.11
N PRO A 172 19.59 2.36 -9.28
CA PRO A 172 20.19 1.29 -10.08
C PRO A 172 19.82 -0.10 -9.53
N ARG A 173 19.65 -1.09 -10.43
CA ARG A 173 19.24 -2.47 -10.07
C ARG A 173 20.04 -3.09 -8.92
N TYR A 174 21.35 -2.82 -8.85
CA TYR A 174 22.22 -3.38 -7.80
C TYR A 174 21.97 -2.80 -6.40
N THR A 175 21.26 -1.69 -6.28
CA THR A 175 20.89 -1.11 -4.98
C THR A 175 19.56 -1.66 -4.45
N CYS A 176 18.79 -2.36 -5.28
CA CYS A 176 17.52 -2.98 -4.90
C CYS A 176 17.71 -4.38 -4.25
N LEU A 177 18.94 -4.86 -4.12
CA LEU A 177 19.26 -6.18 -3.56
C LEU A 177 19.69 -6.13 -2.08
N LEU A 178 19.60 -4.98 -1.45
CA LEU A 178 19.85 -4.76 -0.02
C LEU A 178 18.54 -4.43 0.66
#